data_19e38027320a6f716074008bcff13cdc
#
_entry.id   19e38027320a6f716074008bcff13cdc
#
_cell.length_a   1.000
_cell.length_b   1.000
_cell.length_c   1.000
_cell.angle_alpha   90.00
_cell.angle_beta   90.00
_cell.angle_gamma   90.00
#
_symmetry.space_group_name_H-M   'P 1'
#
loop_
_entity.id
_entity.type
_entity.pdbx_description
1 polymer ?
#
loop_
_entity_poly.entity_id
_entity_poly.type
_entity_poly.pdbx_seq_one_letter_code
_entity_poly.pdbx_strand_id
1 'polypeptide(L)'
;MSKEYLIKEIYVDCPFCRNVHMVEKRRRETQGIVKGEIVDYKETFYLCPITNEEENEFVPAALMDENLLRARDAYRKLKGLLTSDEIAEIRKFYEVTQSEFSNLLGWGDITVTRYESKKIQDETYDSIMRMARENPLFTLQSLET
;
A
#
# COMPACT_ATOMS: atom_id res chain seq x y z
N MET A 1 14.52 4.62 19.05
CA MET A 1 13.66 5.83 18.93
C MET A 1 13.06 5.93 17.55
N SER A 2 11.76 6.10 17.50
CA SER A 2 11.07 6.28 16.22
C SER A 2 11.43 7.67 15.66
N LYS A 3 11.91 7.71 14.43
CA LYS A 3 12.12 8.98 13.73
C LYS A 3 10.78 9.49 13.24
N GLU A 4 10.41 10.66 13.70
CA GLU A 4 9.17 11.33 13.32
C GLU A 4 9.51 12.62 12.59
N TYR A 5 8.80 12.87 11.48
CA TYR A 5 9.04 14.09 10.71
C TYR A 5 7.76 14.63 10.08
N LEU A 6 7.74 15.94 9.88
CA LEU A 6 6.64 16.63 9.22
C LEU A 6 6.72 16.42 7.71
N ILE A 7 5.61 15.99 7.10
CA ILE A 7 5.48 15.89 5.65
C ILE A 7 4.97 17.21 5.08
N LYS A 8 3.83 17.67 5.58
CA LYS A 8 3.19 18.92 5.18
C LYS A 8 2.08 19.29 6.15
N GLU A 9 1.61 20.52 6.02
CA GLU A 9 0.40 20.95 6.71
C GLU A 9 -0.77 20.84 5.73
N ILE A 10 -1.94 20.41 6.22
CA ILE A 10 -3.10 20.16 5.39
C ILE A 10 -4.38 20.50 6.14
N TYR A 11 -5.40 20.99 5.42
CA TYR A 11 -6.72 21.24 6.00
C TYR A 11 -7.51 19.93 6.00
N VAL A 12 -7.92 19.50 7.20
CA VAL A 12 -8.76 18.30 7.37
C VAL A 12 -9.79 18.55 8.48
N ASP A 13 -10.84 17.75 8.48
CA ASP A 13 -11.82 17.76 9.57
C ASP A 13 -11.20 17.13 10.81
N CYS A 14 -10.96 17.95 11.83
CA CYS A 14 -10.28 17.51 13.05
C CYS A 14 -11.29 16.97 14.06
N PRO A 15 -11.15 15.70 14.51
CA PRO A 15 -12.07 15.11 15.48
C PRO A 15 -12.00 15.77 16.87
N PHE A 16 -10.87 16.39 17.22
CA PHE A 16 -10.68 17.06 18.50
C PHE A 16 -11.34 18.43 18.53
N CYS A 17 -11.17 19.20 17.46
CA CYS A 17 -11.70 20.57 17.36
C CYS A 17 -13.09 20.62 16.72
N ARG A 18 -13.54 19.54 16.10
CA ARG A 18 -14.82 19.40 15.42
C ARG A 18 -15.05 20.44 14.31
N ASN A 19 -13.98 20.82 13.65
CA ASN A 19 -14.04 21.70 12.48
C ASN A 19 -12.85 21.45 11.57
N VAL A 20 -12.94 21.94 10.34
CA VAL A 20 -11.83 21.87 9.39
C VAL A 20 -10.82 22.94 9.73
N HIS A 21 -9.57 22.55 9.94
CA HIS A 21 -8.47 23.48 10.14
C HIS A 21 -7.14 22.84 9.71
N MET A 22 -6.08 23.62 9.74
CA MET A 22 -4.74 23.15 9.39
C MET A 22 -4.23 22.18 10.45
N VAL A 23 -3.86 20.98 10.04
CA VAL A 23 -3.19 19.98 10.89
C VAL A 23 -1.86 19.61 10.27
N GLU A 24 -0.98 19.02 11.09
CA GLU A 24 0.30 18.51 10.60
C GLU A 24 0.13 17.06 10.11
N LYS A 25 0.51 16.81 8.88
CA LYS A 25 0.64 15.43 8.36
C LYS A 25 2.07 14.99 8.63
N ARG A 26 2.23 13.98 9.47
CA ARG A 26 3.53 13.50 9.94
C ARG A 26 3.70 12.01 9.63
N ARG A 27 4.93 11.56 9.64
CA ARG A 27 5.28 10.16 9.41
C ARG A 27 6.32 9.72 10.43
N ARG A 28 6.21 8.49 10.91
CA ARG A 28 7.16 7.92 11.88
C ARG A 28 7.41 6.44 11.55
N GLU A 29 8.57 5.96 11.95
CA GLU A 29 8.87 4.54 11.90
C GLU A 29 8.15 3.82 13.04
N THR A 30 7.54 2.67 12.73
CA THR A 30 6.82 1.86 13.72
C THR A 30 6.96 0.40 13.37
N GLN A 31 6.48 -0.46 14.26
CA GLN A 31 6.44 -1.90 14.05
C GLN A 31 5.01 -2.40 14.10
N GLY A 32 4.73 -3.42 13.30
CA GLY A 32 3.45 -4.11 13.32
C GLY A 32 3.65 -5.60 13.12
N ILE A 33 2.54 -6.33 13.19
CA ILE A 33 2.54 -7.78 12.96
C ILE A 33 1.68 -8.05 11.74
N VAL A 34 2.27 -8.72 10.73
CA VAL A 34 1.57 -9.15 9.52
C VAL A 34 1.81 -10.64 9.35
N LYS A 35 0.73 -11.41 9.32
CA LYS A 35 0.79 -12.88 9.22
C LYS A 35 1.76 -13.51 10.22
N GLY A 36 1.75 -13.02 11.46
CA GLY A 36 2.60 -13.52 12.53
C GLY A 36 4.04 -13.04 12.52
N GLU A 37 4.43 -12.22 11.54
CA GLU A 37 5.80 -11.67 11.43
C GLU A 37 5.82 -10.21 11.90
N ILE A 38 6.87 -9.84 12.62
CA ILE A 38 7.10 -8.45 13.01
C ILE A 38 7.73 -7.72 11.82
N VAL A 39 7.12 -6.62 11.41
CA VAL A 39 7.60 -5.81 10.29
C VAL A 39 7.80 -4.37 10.71
N ASP A 40 8.83 -3.73 10.16
CA ASP A 40 9.09 -2.30 10.33
C ASP A 40 8.51 -1.56 9.13
N TYR A 41 7.73 -0.53 9.40
CA TYR A 41 7.13 0.27 8.32
C TYR A 41 6.95 1.72 8.78
N LYS A 42 6.62 2.59 7.84
CA LYS A 42 6.36 4.00 8.14
C LYS A 42 4.86 4.23 8.25
N GLU A 43 4.44 4.76 9.39
CA GLU A 43 3.05 5.12 9.66
C GLU A 43 2.86 6.61 9.45
N THR A 44 1.83 6.98 8.69
CA THR A 44 1.43 8.37 8.49
C THR A 44 0.24 8.67 9.38
N PHE A 45 0.26 9.82 10.03
CA PHE A 45 -0.80 10.25 10.94
C PHE A 45 -0.94 11.76 10.88
N TYR A 46 -2.06 12.25 11.39
CA TYR A 46 -2.30 13.68 11.56
C TYR A 46 -2.13 14.07 13.03
N LEU A 47 -1.58 15.24 13.24
CA LEU A 47 -1.40 15.81 14.58
C LEU A 47 -2.08 17.17 14.64
N CYS A 48 -3.01 17.33 15.59
CA CYS A 48 -3.69 18.59 15.82
C CYS A 48 -2.78 19.51 16.65
N PRO A 49 -2.31 20.65 16.11
CA PRO A 49 -1.40 21.53 16.85
C PRO A 49 -2.13 22.44 17.85
N ILE A 50 -3.46 22.47 17.82
CA ILE A 50 -4.28 23.36 18.63
C ILE A 50 -4.61 22.75 19.98
N THR A 51 -4.91 21.44 20.02
CA THR A 51 -5.24 20.78 21.28
C THR A 51 -3.99 20.52 22.12
N ASN A 52 -4.09 20.76 23.41
CA ASN A 52 -3.00 20.53 24.38
C ASN A 52 -3.11 19.15 25.05
N GLU A 53 -3.99 18.30 24.60
CA GLU A 53 -4.14 16.97 25.15
C GLU A 53 -2.99 16.07 24.68
N GLU A 54 -2.61 15.08 25.50
CA GLU A 54 -1.55 14.13 25.17
C GLU A 54 -1.88 13.32 23.91
N GLU A 55 -3.16 13.05 23.69
CA GLU A 55 -3.64 12.31 22.52
C GLU A 55 -4.20 13.29 21.48
N ASN A 56 -3.29 13.95 20.77
CA ASN A 56 -3.65 14.88 19.70
C ASN A 56 -3.41 14.31 18.30
N GLU A 57 -3.16 13.02 18.20
CA GLU A 57 -2.94 12.30 16.94
C GLU A 57 -4.21 11.61 16.50
N PHE A 58 -4.43 11.55 15.17
CA PHE A 58 -5.54 10.77 14.61
C PHE A 58 -5.20 10.24 13.22
N VAL A 59 -5.86 9.14 12.84
CA VAL A 59 -5.64 8.45 11.58
C VAL A 59 -7.01 8.17 10.94
N PRO A 60 -7.45 9.00 9.99
CA PRO A 60 -8.70 8.72 9.26
C PRO A 60 -8.60 7.42 8.44
N ALA A 61 -9.76 6.89 8.05
CA ALA A 61 -9.85 5.61 7.35
C ALA A 61 -8.95 5.52 6.10
N ALA A 62 -8.93 6.55 5.26
CA ALA A 62 -8.10 6.56 4.06
C ALA A 62 -6.61 6.46 4.40
N LEU A 63 -6.18 7.13 5.45
CA LEU A 63 -4.79 7.10 5.90
C LEU A 63 -4.45 5.75 6.54
N MET A 64 -5.41 5.16 7.23
CA MET A 64 -5.28 3.81 7.80
C MET A 64 -5.02 2.78 6.70
N ASP A 65 -5.76 2.84 5.60
CA ASP A 65 -5.59 1.93 4.46
C ASP A 65 -4.18 2.05 3.85
N GLU A 66 -3.67 3.27 3.72
CA GLU A 66 -2.30 3.51 3.26
C GLU A 66 -1.26 2.90 4.20
N ASN A 67 -1.46 3.07 5.51
CA ASN A 67 -0.57 2.52 6.53
C ASN A 67 -0.57 0.98 6.51
N LEU A 68 -1.73 0.38 6.37
CA LEU A 68 -1.86 -1.08 6.27
C LEU A 68 -1.17 -1.61 5.02
N LEU A 69 -1.26 -0.90 3.90
CA LEU A 69 -0.56 -1.28 2.68
C LEU A 69 0.96 -1.24 2.85
N ARG A 70 1.48 -0.20 3.53
CA ARG A 70 2.91 -0.11 3.83
C ARG A 70 3.38 -1.27 4.72
N ALA A 71 2.59 -1.65 5.70
CA ALA A 71 2.89 -2.80 6.56
C ALA A 71 2.91 -4.10 5.74
N ARG A 72 1.95 -4.29 4.84
CA ARG A 72 1.90 -5.46 3.96
C ARG A 72 3.09 -5.49 2.99
N ASP A 73 3.49 -4.34 2.46
CA ASP A 73 4.66 -4.25 1.59
C ASP A 73 5.96 -4.52 2.35
N ALA A 74 6.04 -4.14 3.62
CA ALA A 74 7.17 -4.49 4.47
C ALA A 74 7.26 -6.02 4.65
N TYR A 75 6.13 -6.69 4.86
CA TYR A 75 6.06 -8.15 4.91
C TYR A 75 6.50 -8.77 3.58
N ARG A 76 6.02 -8.24 2.46
CA ARG A 76 6.39 -8.71 1.12
C ARG A 76 7.91 -8.65 0.91
N LYS A 77 8.53 -7.55 1.29
CA LYS A 77 9.99 -7.40 1.21
C LYS A 77 10.72 -8.42 2.09
N LEU A 78 10.21 -8.63 3.29
CA LEU A 78 10.79 -9.61 4.21
C LEU A 78 10.74 -11.02 3.62
N LYS A 79 9.67 -11.37 2.92
CA LYS A 79 9.46 -12.71 2.34
C LYS A 79 9.93 -12.83 0.87
N GLY A 80 10.49 -11.79 0.31
CA GLY A 80 10.96 -11.80 -1.08
C GLY A 80 9.85 -11.80 -2.11
N LEU A 81 8.66 -11.29 -1.77
CA LEU A 81 7.52 -11.17 -2.68
C LEU A 81 7.53 -9.80 -3.35
N LEU A 82 6.85 -9.69 -4.48
CA LEU A 82 6.65 -8.41 -5.16
C LEU A 82 5.82 -7.48 -4.27
N THR A 83 6.23 -6.22 -4.17
CA THR A 83 5.46 -5.19 -3.46
C THR A 83 4.28 -4.72 -4.33
N SER A 84 3.34 -4.00 -3.71
CA SER A 84 2.19 -3.44 -4.43
C SER A 84 2.61 -2.54 -5.59
N ASP A 85 3.65 -1.73 -5.39
CA ASP A 85 4.18 -0.84 -6.44
C ASP A 85 4.81 -1.64 -7.58
N GLU A 86 5.58 -2.68 -7.26
CA GLU A 86 6.17 -3.54 -8.27
C GLU A 86 5.10 -4.25 -9.12
N ILE A 87 4.03 -4.72 -8.49
CA ILE A 87 2.89 -5.32 -9.19
C ILE A 87 2.25 -4.30 -10.14
N ALA A 88 2.01 -3.08 -9.65
CA ALA A 88 1.45 -2.00 -10.47
C ALA A 88 2.37 -1.63 -11.64
N GLU A 89 3.68 -1.61 -11.42
CA GLU A 89 4.66 -1.32 -12.48
C GLU A 89 4.63 -2.37 -13.59
N ILE A 90 4.53 -3.66 -13.23
CA ILE A 90 4.41 -4.74 -14.23
C ILE A 90 3.16 -4.53 -15.07
N ARG A 91 2.02 -4.25 -14.43
CA ARG A 91 0.76 -3.97 -15.11
C ARG A 91 0.86 -2.79 -16.07
N LYS A 92 1.45 -1.70 -15.59
CA LYS A 92 1.63 -0.46 -16.37
C LYS A 92 2.54 -0.67 -17.59
N PHE A 93 3.52 -1.57 -17.47
CA PHE A 93 4.36 -1.94 -18.60
C PHE A 93 3.54 -2.47 -19.78
N TYR A 94 2.48 -3.23 -19.50
CA TYR A 94 1.58 -3.77 -20.53
C TYR A 94 0.47 -2.79 -20.91
N GLU A 95 0.39 -1.63 -20.30
CA GLU A 95 -0.63 -0.60 -20.55
C GLU A 95 -2.06 -1.13 -20.38
N VAL A 96 -2.27 -1.99 -19.40
CA VAL A 96 -3.57 -2.59 -19.10
C VAL A 96 -4.09 -2.16 -17.74
N THR A 97 -5.42 -2.24 -17.58
CA THR A 97 -6.06 -1.98 -16.28
C THR A 97 -5.83 -3.14 -15.32
N GLN A 98 -6.17 -2.95 -14.05
CA GLN A 98 -6.08 -4.01 -13.06
C GLN A 98 -6.93 -5.24 -13.44
N SER A 99 -8.13 -5.01 -13.94
CA SER A 99 -9.04 -6.05 -14.41
C SER A 99 -8.48 -6.80 -15.63
N GLU A 100 -7.97 -6.05 -16.60
CA GLU A 100 -7.37 -6.61 -17.81
C GLU A 100 -6.14 -7.45 -17.47
N PHE A 101 -5.30 -6.98 -16.56
CA PHE A 101 -4.11 -7.73 -16.13
C PHE A 101 -4.50 -9.02 -15.40
N SER A 102 -5.51 -8.95 -14.53
CA SER A 102 -6.04 -10.13 -13.85
C SER A 102 -6.50 -11.18 -14.87
N ASN A 103 -7.27 -10.77 -15.85
CA ASN A 103 -7.79 -11.66 -16.91
C ASN A 103 -6.68 -12.23 -17.78
N LEU A 104 -5.67 -11.40 -18.10
CA LEU A 104 -4.49 -11.84 -18.87
C LEU A 104 -3.79 -13.01 -18.17
N LEU A 105 -3.69 -12.94 -16.85
CA LEU A 105 -3.03 -13.99 -16.06
C LEU A 105 -3.97 -15.18 -15.73
N GLY A 106 -5.20 -15.15 -16.22
CA GLY A 106 -6.18 -16.21 -16.00
C GLY A 106 -6.89 -16.14 -14.66
N TRP A 107 -6.91 -14.95 -14.04
CA TRP A 107 -7.51 -14.73 -12.73
C TRP A 107 -8.84 -13.98 -12.84
N GLY A 108 -9.61 -13.94 -11.74
CA GLY A 108 -10.82 -13.14 -11.66
C GLY A 108 -10.53 -11.66 -11.69
N ASP A 109 -11.50 -10.86 -12.13
CA ASP A 109 -11.38 -9.41 -12.41
C ASP A 109 -10.74 -8.57 -11.31
N ILE A 110 -10.96 -8.90 -10.04
CA ILE A 110 -10.54 -8.08 -8.90
C ILE A 110 -9.25 -8.57 -8.24
N THR A 111 -8.64 -9.61 -8.76
CA THR A 111 -7.47 -10.25 -8.13
C THR A 111 -6.29 -9.28 -8.00
N VAL A 112 -5.89 -8.65 -9.10
CA VAL A 112 -4.77 -7.70 -9.10
C VAL A 112 -5.11 -6.45 -8.29
N THR A 113 -6.36 -5.98 -8.36
CA THR A 113 -6.82 -4.84 -7.53
C THR A 113 -6.58 -5.12 -6.05
N ARG A 114 -6.91 -6.33 -5.59
CA ARG A 114 -6.69 -6.72 -4.20
C ARG A 114 -5.21 -6.77 -3.85
N TYR A 115 -4.35 -7.29 -4.73
CA TYR A 115 -2.91 -7.35 -4.49
C TYR A 115 -2.26 -5.96 -4.47
N GLU A 116 -2.78 -5.03 -5.24
CA GLU A 116 -2.25 -3.65 -5.23
C GLU A 116 -2.75 -2.83 -4.04
N SER A 117 -3.76 -3.28 -3.31
CA SER A 117 -4.38 -2.50 -2.24
C SER A 117 -4.54 -3.18 -0.88
N LYS A 118 -4.89 -4.45 -0.84
CA LYS A 118 -5.36 -5.07 0.42
C LYS A 118 -4.80 -6.44 0.75
N LYS A 119 -4.55 -7.29 -0.24
CA LYS A 119 -4.24 -8.70 -0.02
C LYS A 119 -2.81 -9.00 -0.44
N ILE A 120 -2.12 -9.79 0.37
CA ILE A 120 -0.79 -10.29 0.02
C ILE A 120 -0.96 -11.56 -0.82
N GLN A 121 -0.31 -11.59 -1.98
CA GLN A 121 -0.29 -12.74 -2.86
C GLN A 121 0.51 -13.91 -2.26
N ASP A 122 0.13 -15.13 -2.59
CA ASP A 122 0.95 -16.28 -2.24
C ASP A 122 2.12 -16.44 -3.25
N GLU A 123 2.99 -17.39 -2.97
CA GLU A 123 4.19 -17.63 -3.81
C GLU A 123 3.85 -18.02 -5.24
N THR A 124 2.76 -18.76 -5.45
CA THR A 124 2.34 -19.17 -6.79
C THR A 124 1.92 -17.97 -7.63
N TYR A 125 1.05 -17.12 -7.10
CA TYR A 125 0.61 -15.91 -7.80
C TYR A 125 1.77 -14.93 -8.01
N ASP A 126 2.65 -14.81 -7.01
CA ASP A 126 3.86 -14.00 -7.11
C ASP A 126 4.74 -14.46 -8.27
N SER A 127 4.97 -15.76 -8.37
CA SER A 127 5.78 -16.35 -9.44
C SER A 127 5.19 -16.09 -10.82
N ILE A 128 3.87 -16.16 -10.95
CA ILE A 128 3.18 -15.88 -12.22
C ILE A 128 3.39 -14.41 -12.64
N MET A 129 3.26 -13.47 -11.69
CA MET A 129 3.51 -12.07 -11.99
C MET A 129 4.97 -11.80 -12.34
N ARG A 130 5.92 -12.48 -11.68
CA ARG A 130 7.35 -12.39 -12.04
C ARG A 130 7.63 -12.92 -13.44
N MET A 131 6.98 -14.01 -13.82
CA MET A 131 7.10 -14.56 -15.18
C MET A 131 6.60 -13.55 -16.21
N ALA A 132 5.49 -12.88 -15.93
CA ALA A 132 4.97 -11.81 -16.81
C ALA A 132 5.98 -10.68 -16.96
N ARG A 133 6.65 -10.30 -15.88
CA ARG A 133 7.68 -9.26 -15.91
C ARG A 133 8.91 -9.68 -16.71
N GLU A 134 9.35 -10.92 -16.53
CA GLU A 134 10.61 -11.43 -17.10
C GLU A 134 10.47 -11.96 -18.51
N ASN A 135 9.25 -12.31 -18.93
CA ASN A 135 8.97 -12.90 -20.25
C ASN A 135 7.86 -12.14 -21.00
N PRO A 136 8.10 -10.86 -21.36
CA PRO A 136 7.06 -10.04 -22.00
C PRO A 136 6.56 -10.62 -23.31
N LEU A 137 7.43 -11.22 -24.09
CA LEU A 137 7.06 -11.78 -25.39
C LEU A 137 6.05 -12.92 -25.26
N PHE A 138 6.28 -13.82 -24.32
CA PHE A 138 5.35 -14.92 -24.03
C PHE A 138 4.00 -14.39 -23.52
N THR A 139 4.03 -13.40 -22.64
CA THR A 139 2.84 -12.78 -22.09
C THR A 139 2.00 -12.10 -23.18
N LEU A 140 2.65 -11.38 -24.09
CA LEU A 140 1.98 -10.71 -25.21
C LEU A 140 1.38 -11.72 -26.19
N GLN A 141 2.04 -12.82 -26.42
CA GLN A 141 1.50 -13.91 -27.28
C GLN A 141 0.23 -14.51 -26.67
N SER A 142 0.16 -14.61 -25.34
CA SER A 142 -1.03 -15.11 -24.66
C SER A 142 -2.25 -14.20 -24.84
N LEU A 143 -2.03 -12.90 -25.06
CA LEU A 143 -3.10 -11.93 -25.36
C LEU A 143 -3.74 -12.15 -26.74
N GLU A 144 -2.99 -12.71 -27.69
CA GLU A 144 -3.45 -12.88 -29.07
C GLU A 144 -4.27 -14.16 -29.26
N THR A 145 -4.32 -15.01 -28.28
CA THR A 145 -5.12 -16.22 -28.28
C THR A 145 -6.39 -16.01 -27.45
#